data_1e108e6051c5a661c5f93cac9b720a86
#
_entry.id   1e108e6051c5a661c5f93cac9b720a86
#
_cell.length_a   1.000
_cell.length_b   1.000
_cell.length_c   1.000
_cell.angle_alpha   90.00
_cell.angle_beta   90.00
_cell.angle_gamma   90.00
#
_symmetry.space_group_name_H-M   'P 1'
#
loop_
_entity.id
_entity.type
_entity.pdbx_description
1 polymer ?
#
loop_
_entity_poly.entity_id
_entity_poly.type
_entity_poly.pdbx_seq_one_letter_code
_entity_poly.pdbx_strand_id
1 'polypeptide(L)'
;MCRLLAYASSEPATLAPIVGPTLSDFVELSKEHKHGWGVTTCASIGGVQERERDLAPAVESTLFAEVASSKPTDGALVHLRLASKGLAVDLSNNHPFIHGDISFMHNGTIRPASSIEHLVDADLLAQLTSSTD
;
A
#
# COMPACT_ATOMS: atom_id res chain seq x y z
N MET A 1 2.75 13.62 -3.97
CA MET A 1 1.53 12.76 -3.91
C MET A 1 1.92 11.34 -4.26
N CYS A 2 1.38 10.34 -3.58
CA CYS A 2 1.64 8.92 -3.80
C CYS A 2 1.10 8.40 -5.15
N ARG A 3 1.30 7.11 -5.46
CA ARG A 3 0.68 6.42 -6.59
C ARG A 3 0.00 5.17 -6.08
N LEU A 4 -1.19 4.92 -6.58
CA LEU A 4 -2.05 3.83 -6.16
C LEU A 4 -2.44 2.99 -7.38
N LEU A 5 -2.42 1.68 -7.22
CA LEU A 5 -2.95 0.72 -8.16
C LEU A 5 -3.79 -0.29 -7.38
N ALA A 6 -4.93 -0.66 -7.90
CA ALA A 6 -5.78 -1.69 -7.33
C ALA A 6 -6.38 -2.55 -8.44
N TYR A 7 -6.60 -3.82 -8.14
CA TYR A 7 -7.38 -4.69 -9.01
C TYR A 7 -8.18 -5.72 -8.22
N ALA A 8 -9.18 -6.26 -8.87
CA ALA A 8 -9.89 -7.48 -8.49
C ALA A 8 -10.09 -8.34 -9.74
N SER A 9 -9.96 -9.65 -9.58
CA SER A 9 -10.15 -10.63 -10.67
C SER A 9 -11.02 -11.78 -10.22
N SER A 10 -11.65 -12.48 -11.19
CA SER A 10 -12.46 -13.66 -10.91
C SER A 10 -11.63 -14.92 -10.66
N GLU A 11 -10.39 -14.92 -11.09
CA GLU A 11 -9.45 -16.03 -10.94
C GLU A 11 -8.13 -15.52 -10.36
N PRO A 12 -7.51 -16.28 -9.44
CA PRO A 12 -6.22 -15.89 -8.89
C PRO A 12 -5.13 -15.83 -9.97
N ALA A 13 -4.42 -14.72 -10.01
CA ALA A 13 -3.24 -14.56 -10.85
C ALA A 13 -2.21 -13.66 -10.17
N THR A 14 -0.98 -13.67 -10.64
CA THR A 14 0.05 -12.76 -10.13
C THR A 14 -0.18 -11.34 -10.66
N LEU A 15 0.36 -10.35 -9.97
CA LEU A 15 0.18 -8.94 -10.30
C LEU A 15 0.66 -8.62 -11.74
N ALA A 16 1.80 -9.20 -12.15
CA ALA A 16 2.41 -8.89 -13.43
C ALA A 16 1.52 -9.19 -14.65
N PRO A 17 0.93 -10.38 -14.81
CA PRO A 17 0.05 -10.66 -15.97
C PRO A 17 -1.29 -9.92 -15.90
N ILE A 18 -1.83 -9.63 -14.70
CA ILE A 18 -3.10 -8.90 -14.57
C ILE A 18 -2.94 -7.44 -15.01
N VAL A 19 -1.90 -6.77 -14.53
CA VAL A 19 -1.66 -5.34 -14.84
C VAL A 19 -1.01 -5.19 -16.24
N GLY A 20 -0.29 -6.23 -16.68
CA GLY A 20 0.37 -6.24 -17.99
C GLY A 20 1.50 -5.19 -18.11
N PRO A 21 1.75 -4.65 -19.31
CA PRO A 21 2.84 -3.71 -19.56
C PRO A 21 2.81 -2.46 -18.69
N THR A 22 1.62 -2.01 -18.26
CA THR A 22 1.42 -0.83 -17.41
C THR A 22 2.08 -1.00 -16.04
N LEU A 23 2.34 -2.24 -15.59
CA LEU A 23 3.03 -2.47 -14.32
C LEU A 23 4.45 -1.90 -14.35
N SER A 24 5.18 -2.05 -15.46
CA SER A 24 6.53 -1.49 -15.57
C SER A 24 6.52 0.02 -15.49
N ASP A 25 5.57 0.69 -16.13
CA ASP A 25 5.41 2.14 -16.08
C ASP A 25 5.06 2.60 -14.65
N PHE A 26 4.17 1.85 -13.97
CA PHE A 26 3.83 2.11 -12.57
C PHE A 26 5.05 1.97 -11.66
N VAL A 27 5.85 0.91 -11.82
CA VAL A 27 7.07 0.67 -11.02
C VAL A 27 8.12 1.76 -11.26
N GLU A 28 8.29 2.24 -12.49
CA GLU A 28 9.18 3.35 -12.82
C GLU A 28 8.84 4.64 -12.05
N LEU A 29 7.57 4.88 -11.74
CA LEU A 29 7.16 6.03 -10.93
C LEU A 29 7.75 5.99 -9.51
N SER A 30 8.22 4.84 -9.04
CA SER A 30 8.87 4.73 -7.73
C SER A 30 10.23 5.44 -7.66
N LYS A 31 10.84 5.80 -8.77
CA LYS A 31 12.04 6.67 -8.81
C LYS A 31 11.74 8.06 -8.24
N GLU A 32 10.54 8.58 -8.50
CA GLU A 32 10.05 9.84 -7.94
C GLU A 32 9.39 9.61 -6.57
N HIS A 33 8.62 8.52 -6.42
CA HIS A 33 7.90 8.12 -5.21
C HIS A 33 8.74 7.17 -4.37
N LYS A 34 9.91 7.65 -3.97
CA LYS A 34 11.05 6.86 -3.46
C LYS A 34 11.03 6.57 -1.96
N HIS A 35 9.93 6.90 -1.27
CA HIS A 35 9.86 6.72 0.18
C HIS A 35 9.21 5.38 0.58
N GLY A 36 9.37 4.39 -0.30
CA GLY A 36 8.92 3.03 -0.11
C GLY A 36 7.63 2.67 -0.85
N TRP A 37 7.26 1.43 -0.70
CA TRP A 37 6.07 0.85 -1.29
C TRP A 37 5.38 -0.10 -0.31
N GLY A 38 4.15 -0.48 -0.64
CA GLY A 38 3.46 -1.57 0.02
C GLY A 38 2.44 -2.22 -0.90
N VAL A 39 2.22 -3.51 -0.67
CA VAL A 39 1.24 -4.35 -1.36
C VAL A 39 0.43 -5.10 -0.32
N THR A 40 -0.89 -5.08 -0.44
CA THR A 40 -1.76 -6.08 0.20
C THR A 40 -2.38 -6.96 -0.86
N THR A 41 -2.43 -8.25 -0.58
CA THR A 41 -3.02 -9.26 -1.44
C THR A 41 -4.10 -10.03 -0.68
N CYS A 42 -5.11 -10.51 -1.41
CA CYS A 42 -6.15 -11.38 -0.90
C CYS A 42 -6.31 -12.56 -1.87
N ALA A 43 -6.10 -13.78 -1.39
CA ALA A 43 -6.13 -15.00 -2.21
C ALA A 43 -7.55 -15.53 -2.46
N SER A 44 -8.57 -14.99 -1.79
CA SER A 44 -9.99 -15.29 -2.02
C SER A 44 -10.87 -14.31 -1.26
N ILE A 45 -12.13 -14.17 -1.65
CA ILE A 45 -13.11 -13.39 -0.90
C ILE A 45 -13.23 -13.96 0.52
N GLY A 46 -12.97 -13.15 1.53
CA GLY A 46 -12.91 -13.56 2.93
C GLY A 46 -11.65 -14.31 3.34
N GLY A 47 -10.66 -14.41 2.46
CA GLY A 47 -9.33 -14.97 2.76
C GLY A 47 -8.47 -14.05 3.61
N VAL A 48 -7.39 -14.64 4.14
CA VAL A 48 -6.39 -13.88 4.91
C VAL A 48 -5.69 -12.90 3.98
N GLN A 49 -5.63 -11.64 4.41
CA GLN A 49 -4.87 -10.61 3.72
C GLN A 49 -3.38 -10.70 4.11
N GLU A 50 -2.53 -10.69 3.11
CA GLU A 50 -1.08 -10.58 3.30
C GLU A 50 -0.61 -9.18 2.94
N ARG A 51 0.41 -8.70 3.64
CA ARG A 51 1.00 -7.40 3.39
C ARG A 51 2.51 -7.46 3.34
N GLU A 52 3.09 -6.97 2.23
CA GLU A 52 4.53 -6.75 2.08
C GLU A 52 4.82 -5.27 1.92
N ARG A 53 5.93 -4.81 2.50
CA ARG A 53 6.34 -3.39 2.46
C ARG A 53 7.85 -3.28 2.51
N ASP A 54 8.38 -2.24 1.87
CA ASP A 54 9.78 -1.89 1.93
C ASP A 54 9.94 -0.36 1.88
N LEU A 55 11.04 0.17 2.40
CA LEU A 55 11.40 1.59 2.29
C LEU A 55 12.16 1.91 1.01
N ALA A 56 12.73 0.90 0.35
CA ALA A 56 13.37 1.07 -0.95
C ALA A 56 12.33 1.45 -2.04
N PRO A 57 12.71 2.15 -3.10
CA PRO A 57 11.87 2.30 -4.28
C PRO A 57 11.51 0.94 -4.87
N ALA A 58 10.27 0.77 -5.37
CA ALA A 58 9.82 -0.50 -5.93
C ALA A 58 10.70 -1.00 -7.10
N VAL A 59 11.22 -0.07 -7.91
CA VAL A 59 12.12 -0.39 -9.04
C VAL A 59 13.46 -1.01 -8.59
N GLU A 60 13.88 -0.79 -7.36
CA GLU A 60 15.12 -1.31 -6.77
C GLU A 60 14.86 -2.49 -5.82
N SER A 61 13.60 -2.82 -5.52
CA SER A 61 13.22 -3.81 -4.52
C SER A 61 13.05 -5.19 -5.15
N THR A 62 13.94 -6.11 -4.78
CA THR A 62 13.80 -7.54 -5.15
C THR A 62 12.55 -8.17 -4.52
N LEU A 63 12.17 -7.72 -3.33
CA LEU A 63 10.93 -8.16 -2.67
C LEU A 63 9.70 -7.72 -3.47
N PHE A 64 9.67 -6.51 -4.03
CA PHE A 64 8.57 -6.07 -4.89
C PHE A 64 8.45 -6.96 -6.12
N ALA A 65 9.56 -7.24 -6.79
CA ALA A 65 9.60 -8.09 -7.98
C ALA A 65 9.13 -9.52 -7.66
N GLU A 66 9.50 -10.06 -6.51
CA GLU A 66 9.04 -11.35 -6.04
C GLU A 66 7.52 -11.36 -5.79
N VAL A 67 6.99 -10.40 -5.04
CA VAL A 67 5.54 -10.27 -4.77
C VAL A 67 4.75 -10.14 -6.06
N ALA A 68 5.23 -9.32 -7.00
CA ALA A 68 4.55 -9.08 -8.27
C ALA A 68 4.49 -10.32 -9.19
N SER A 69 5.46 -11.24 -9.07
CA SER A 69 5.61 -12.38 -9.98
C SER A 69 5.23 -13.74 -9.38
N SER A 70 5.21 -13.88 -8.05
CA SER A 70 5.11 -15.19 -7.41
C SER A 70 3.87 -15.41 -6.55
N LYS A 71 3.13 -14.35 -6.19
CA LYS A 71 1.93 -14.46 -5.34
C LYS A 71 0.63 -14.37 -6.16
N PRO A 72 -0.03 -15.51 -6.49
CA PRO A 72 -1.36 -15.49 -7.09
C PRO A 72 -2.40 -14.93 -6.10
N THR A 73 -3.26 -14.03 -6.57
CA THR A 73 -4.27 -13.37 -5.76
C THR A 73 -5.44 -12.90 -6.62
N ASP A 74 -6.66 -12.89 -6.07
CA ASP A 74 -7.85 -12.36 -6.73
C ASP A 74 -8.00 -10.84 -6.53
N GLY A 75 -7.23 -10.24 -5.64
CA GLY A 75 -7.24 -8.80 -5.45
C GLY A 75 -5.97 -8.29 -4.79
N ALA A 76 -5.56 -7.10 -5.18
CA ALA A 76 -4.44 -6.42 -4.56
C ALA A 76 -4.63 -4.91 -4.52
N LEU A 77 -4.04 -4.29 -3.48
CA LEU A 77 -3.79 -2.86 -3.38
C LEU A 77 -2.28 -2.64 -3.41
N VAL A 78 -1.81 -1.78 -4.28
CA VAL A 78 -0.39 -1.42 -4.42
C VAL A 78 -0.22 0.08 -4.24
N HIS A 79 0.72 0.46 -3.40
CA HIS A 79 0.98 1.86 -3.06
C HIS A 79 2.46 2.20 -3.21
N LEU A 80 2.78 3.26 -3.97
CA LEU A 80 4.11 3.87 -4.01
C LEU A 80 4.08 5.18 -3.23
N ARG A 81 4.93 5.28 -2.21
CA ARG A 81 4.90 6.37 -1.25
C ARG A 81 5.79 7.53 -1.65
N LEU A 82 5.21 8.73 -1.59
CA LEU A 82 5.95 9.98 -1.49
C LEU A 82 5.49 10.72 -0.23
N ALA A 83 6.26 10.60 0.85
CA ALA A 83 5.93 11.23 2.13
C ALA A 83 5.80 12.75 1.97
N SER A 84 4.79 13.33 2.58
CA SER A 84 4.63 14.77 2.70
C SER A 84 5.78 15.36 3.54
N LYS A 85 6.12 16.61 3.28
CA LYS A 85 7.19 17.30 4.02
C LYS A 85 6.91 17.28 5.52
N GLY A 86 7.87 16.77 6.29
CA GLY A 86 7.79 16.67 7.74
C GLY A 86 7.27 15.32 8.27
N LEU A 87 6.77 14.44 7.40
CA LEU A 87 6.40 13.07 7.80
C LEU A 87 7.60 12.13 7.70
N ALA A 88 7.73 11.24 8.69
CA ALA A 88 8.80 10.25 8.72
C ALA A 88 8.71 9.26 7.56
N VAL A 89 9.87 8.90 7.02
CA VAL A 89 10.03 7.76 6.12
C VAL A 89 10.25 6.52 6.98
N ASP A 90 9.17 5.83 7.28
CA ASP A 90 9.11 4.69 8.17
C ASP A 90 8.10 3.67 7.65
N LEU A 91 8.35 2.38 7.89
CA LEU A 91 7.46 1.30 7.46
C LEU A 91 6.06 1.41 8.09
N SER A 92 5.95 1.92 9.31
CA SER A 92 4.65 2.12 9.96
C SER A 92 3.74 3.08 9.19
N ASN A 93 4.34 3.96 8.38
CA ASN A 93 3.64 4.93 7.54
C ASN A 93 3.41 4.47 6.10
N ASN A 94 3.86 3.26 5.71
CA ASN A 94 3.65 2.76 4.36
C ASN A 94 2.31 2.05 4.22
N HIS A 95 1.47 2.58 3.35
CA HIS A 95 0.22 1.92 2.93
C HIS A 95 0.50 0.68 2.08
N PRO A 96 -0.48 -0.24 1.93
CA PRO A 96 -1.80 -0.23 2.56
C PRO A 96 -1.75 -0.56 4.06
N PHE A 97 -2.74 -0.09 4.81
CA PHE A 97 -3.03 -0.53 6.18
C PHE A 97 -4.03 -1.67 6.17
N ILE A 98 -3.93 -2.59 7.14
CA ILE A 98 -4.87 -3.69 7.34
C ILE A 98 -5.48 -3.57 8.73
N HIS A 99 -6.80 -3.70 8.80
CA HIS A 99 -7.54 -3.88 10.03
C HIS A 99 -8.65 -4.90 9.82
N GLY A 100 -8.57 -6.06 10.47
CA GLY A 100 -9.49 -7.18 10.21
C GLY A 100 -9.48 -7.57 8.73
N ASP A 101 -10.65 -7.56 8.11
CA ASP A 101 -10.84 -7.92 6.71
C ASP A 101 -10.75 -6.73 5.74
N ILE A 102 -10.33 -5.56 6.24
CA ILE A 102 -10.25 -4.34 5.45
C ILE A 102 -8.80 -3.97 5.17
N SER A 103 -8.47 -3.72 3.90
CA SER A 103 -7.25 -3.04 3.47
C SER A 103 -7.58 -1.64 2.99
N PHE A 104 -6.76 -0.68 3.37
CA PHE A 104 -6.94 0.73 3.04
C PHE A 104 -5.65 1.37 2.55
N MET A 105 -5.74 2.18 1.51
CA MET A 105 -4.66 3.05 1.05
C MET A 105 -5.20 4.43 0.70
N HIS A 106 -4.39 5.45 0.92
CA HIS A 106 -4.77 6.84 0.73
C HIS A 106 -3.70 7.60 -0.09
N ASN A 107 -4.15 8.49 -0.93
CA ASN A 107 -3.32 9.46 -1.64
C ASN A 107 -3.91 10.86 -1.44
N GLY A 108 -3.45 11.54 -0.43
CA GLY A 108 -3.92 12.88 -0.08
C GLY A 108 -3.20 13.40 1.16
N THR A 109 -3.74 14.45 1.73
CA THR A 109 -3.29 15.02 3.01
C THR A 109 -4.48 15.61 3.74
N ILE A 110 -4.70 15.19 4.97
CA ILE A 110 -5.72 15.73 5.87
C ILE A 110 -5.04 16.79 6.75
N ARG A 111 -5.53 18.01 6.74
CA ARG A 111 -4.95 19.13 7.50
C ARG A 111 -5.99 19.95 8.26
N PRO A 112 -5.79 20.09 9.59
CA PRO A 112 -4.87 19.30 10.40
C PRO A 112 -5.35 17.85 10.51
N ALA A 113 -4.45 16.89 10.75
CA ALA A 113 -4.83 15.48 10.96
C ALA A 113 -5.84 15.33 12.09
N SER A 114 -5.70 16.15 13.16
CA SER A 114 -6.63 16.20 14.28
C SER A 114 -8.08 16.59 13.92
N SER A 115 -8.32 17.10 12.72
CA SER A 115 -9.69 17.47 12.30
C SER A 115 -10.66 16.28 12.21
N ILE A 116 -10.13 15.06 12.08
CA ILE A 116 -10.93 13.81 12.00
C ILE A 116 -10.80 12.93 13.24
N GLU A 117 -9.91 13.25 14.18
CA GLU A 117 -9.70 12.44 15.39
C GLU A 117 -10.99 12.27 16.20
N HIS A 118 -11.86 13.28 16.22
CA HIS A 118 -13.14 13.23 16.92
C HIS A 118 -14.12 12.20 16.35
N LEU A 119 -13.85 11.65 15.14
CA LEU A 119 -14.63 10.59 14.50
C LEU A 119 -14.12 9.19 14.87
N VAL A 120 -12.99 9.11 15.58
CA VAL A 120 -12.33 7.86 15.92
C VAL A 120 -12.48 7.63 17.44
N ASP A 121 -12.77 6.39 17.81
CA ASP A 121 -12.84 5.98 19.20
C ASP A 121 -11.48 6.23 19.90
N ALA A 122 -11.50 6.71 21.13
CA ALA A 122 -10.30 7.04 21.90
C ALA A 122 -9.38 5.83 22.12
N ASP A 123 -9.94 4.63 22.29
CA ASP A 123 -9.18 3.40 22.44
C ASP A 123 -8.48 2.99 21.14
N LEU A 124 -9.05 3.32 20.00
CA LEU A 124 -8.41 3.11 18.69
C LEU A 124 -7.33 4.16 18.44
N LEU A 125 -7.55 5.42 18.79
CA LEU A 125 -6.53 6.46 18.68
C LEU A 125 -5.29 6.11 19.50
N ALA A 126 -5.45 5.53 20.69
CA ALA A 126 -4.34 5.11 21.56
C ALA A 126 -3.52 3.94 20.96
N GLN A 127 -4.04 3.22 19.99
CA GLN A 127 -3.37 2.07 19.35
C GLN A 127 -2.63 2.46 18.06
N LEU A 128 -2.74 3.71 17.61
CA LEU A 128 -2.08 4.15 16.38
C LEU A 128 -0.56 4.09 16.52
N THR A 129 0.07 3.43 15.54
CA THR A 129 1.53 3.32 15.44
C THR A 129 2.12 4.14 14.30
N SER A 130 1.27 4.58 13.37
CA SER A 130 1.67 5.44 12.26
C SER A 130 1.52 6.91 12.63
N SER A 131 2.28 7.77 11.94
CA SER A 131 2.19 9.23 12.04
C SER A 131 1.74 9.88 10.72
N THR A 132 1.24 9.08 9.78
CA THR A 132 0.70 9.54 8.49
C THR A 132 -0.82 9.67 8.56
N ASP A 133 -1.35 10.55 7.75
CA ASP A 133 -2.77 10.71 7.46
C ASP A 133 -3.27 9.67 6.46
#